data_9f55d96db49c5a16c21ab496b2033f25
#
_entry.id   9f55d96db49c5a16c21ab496b2033f25
#
_cell.length_a   1.000
_cell.length_b   1.000
_cell.length_c   1.000
_cell.angle_alpha   90.00
_cell.angle_beta   90.00
_cell.angle_gamma   90.00
#
_symmetry.space_group_name_H-M   'P 1'
#
loop_
_entity.id
_entity.type
_entity.pdbx_description
1 polymer ?
#
loop_
_entity_poly.entity_id
_entity_poly.type
_entity_poly.pdbx_seq_one_letter_code
_entity_poly.pdbx_strand_id
1 'polypeptide(L)'
;MTSSRRRAKILAPAFALMTGLALTACASTGEDSGSNDASGDSGAESSSGALVVGTTDKITRLDPAASYDNGTSQVARQVYGYLMESEPGSEDPTPVPSLAESGEFTSPGEFTVKLKEGLTFANGNELTSSDVKFSFDRQIAIDDPNGPASLLGNLESVDTPDDLTVVFNLKQENDQTWVGVLNSPAGPIVDEEVFSADSVLDNQEVVDAAPFAGQYTISNFSENELISYTPVDTYQGVLGEAQNDGIDVRYYADASNMKLDIEQNNIDAAYRSLSATDIEDLRNADGVQVIDGPGGEIRYIVFNFNTQPFGATTEEADEDKARAVRQAVAASIDRAAIAKDIYRDTFAPLYSAIPDAMIGATEPVKDMYLTSDGGPDVDKAKQILEDAGITETVNLALQYNPDHYGPSSGDEYAMIRSQLEDTGLFTVDLQSTEWVQYQKDRVQDVYPLYQLGWFPDFSDPDNFLTPFFTKDNFLGNHFDNDEADALIRQQAVTEDQAEREELLGQAQEMMAEEPSTMPLLQGRPVAFR
;
A
#
# COMPACT_ATOMS: atom_id res chain seq x y z
N MET A 1 25.21 23.85 51.64
CA MET A 1 25.08 25.30 51.57
C MET A 1 23.97 25.59 50.58
N THR A 2 22.82 25.91 51.13
CA THR A 2 21.80 26.92 50.84
C THR A 2 21.34 27.01 49.39
N SER A 3 20.19 26.43 49.04
CA SER A 3 18.81 26.94 49.17
C SER A 3 18.53 28.17 48.30
N SER A 4 17.66 28.02 47.30
CA SER A 4 16.59 29.02 47.12
C SER A 4 15.54 28.54 46.10
N ARG A 5 14.35 28.17 46.62
CA ARG A 5 13.11 28.02 45.89
C ARG A 5 12.55 29.40 45.55
N ARG A 6 12.10 29.64 44.32
CA ARG A 6 11.11 30.70 44.04
C ARG A 6 9.87 30.11 43.35
N ARG A 7 8.77 30.23 44.10
CA ARG A 7 7.38 30.05 43.64
C ARG A 7 6.98 31.28 42.84
N ALA A 8 6.32 31.09 41.70
CA ALA A 8 5.58 32.17 41.05
C ALA A 8 4.10 31.76 40.95
N LYS A 9 3.27 32.73 41.23
CA LYS A 9 1.85 32.65 41.55
C LYS A 9 1.00 32.60 40.29
N ILE A 10 -0.07 31.81 40.39
CA ILE A 10 -1.24 31.79 39.55
C ILE A 10 -2.03 33.09 39.72
N LEU A 11 -2.42 33.72 38.62
CA LEU A 11 -3.48 34.74 38.58
C LEU A 11 -4.45 34.37 37.41
N ALA A 12 -5.68 34.06 37.79
CA ALA A 12 -6.82 34.05 36.92
C ALA A 12 -7.50 35.44 36.90
N PRO A 13 -8.16 35.85 35.85
CA PRO A 13 -9.28 36.76 36.03
C PRO A 13 -10.63 36.16 35.56
N ALA A 14 -11.63 36.65 36.28
CA ALA A 14 -13.00 36.24 36.34
C ALA A 14 -13.85 36.79 35.20
N PHE A 15 -14.95 36.08 35.03
CA PHE A 15 -16.19 36.39 34.32
C PHE A 15 -16.71 37.82 34.42
N ALA A 16 -17.30 38.31 33.34
CA ALA A 16 -18.40 39.27 33.39
C ALA A 16 -19.44 38.94 32.29
N LEU A 17 -20.61 38.52 32.75
CA LEU A 17 -21.88 38.44 32.03
C LEU A 17 -22.43 39.88 31.79
N MET A 18 -22.97 40.12 30.58
CA MET A 18 -24.04 41.14 30.43
C MET A 18 -25.07 40.66 29.41
N THR A 19 -26.26 40.46 29.92
CA THR A 19 -27.55 40.27 29.26
C THR A 19 -28.11 41.61 28.77
N GLY A 20 -28.76 41.60 27.61
CA GLY A 20 -29.56 42.74 27.14
C GLY A 20 -30.57 42.33 26.07
N LEU A 21 -31.81 42.09 26.47
CA LEU A 21 -32.99 41.98 25.60
C LEU A 21 -33.39 43.36 25.06
N ALA A 22 -33.85 43.38 23.79
CA ALA A 22 -34.94 44.25 23.40
C ALA A 22 -35.63 43.73 22.11
N LEU A 23 -36.87 43.31 22.25
CA LEU A 23 -37.88 43.13 21.19
C LEU A 23 -38.38 44.49 20.71
N THR A 24 -38.60 44.64 19.42
CA THR A 24 -39.74 45.40 18.90
C THR A 24 -40.12 44.93 17.49
N ALA A 25 -41.35 44.49 17.37
CA ALA A 25 -42.05 44.20 16.14
C ALA A 25 -42.69 45.49 15.58
N CYS A 26 -42.69 45.64 14.25
CA CYS A 26 -43.76 46.35 13.53
C CYS A 26 -43.83 45.85 12.09
N ALA A 27 -45.02 45.42 11.72
CA ALA A 27 -45.43 45.04 10.39
C ALA A 27 -45.76 46.25 9.52
N SER A 28 -45.42 46.19 8.23
CA SER A 28 -46.23 46.85 7.18
C SER A 28 -45.95 46.19 5.81
N THR A 29 -47.02 45.94 5.12
CA THR A 29 -47.24 45.36 3.81
C THR A 29 -46.66 46.22 2.67
N GLY A 30 -46.15 45.56 1.61
CA GLY A 30 -45.84 46.18 0.32
C GLY A 30 -45.20 45.16 -0.63
N GLU A 31 -45.91 44.86 -1.70
CA GLU A 31 -45.51 44.02 -2.84
C GLU A 31 -44.33 44.63 -3.61
N ASP A 32 -43.40 43.87 -4.10
CA ASP A 32 -43.08 43.49 -5.48
C ASP A 32 -41.58 43.26 -5.70
N SER A 33 -41.29 42.23 -6.56
CA SER A 33 -40.10 41.96 -7.37
C SER A 33 -38.76 41.66 -6.71
N GLY A 34 -38.41 40.39 -6.80
CA GLY A 34 -37.18 39.81 -7.36
C GLY A 34 -35.83 40.33 -6.89
N SER A 35 -35.19 39.57 -6.03
CA SER A 35 -33.73 39.34 -6.12
C SER A 35 -33.37 38.06 -5.38
N ASN A 36 -32.72 37.18 -6.09
CA ASN A 36 -32.04 36.00 -5.57
C ASN A 36 -30.99 36.42 -4.54
N ASP A 37 -31.13 35.99 -3.32
CA ASP A 37 -30.00 35.84 -2.41
C ASP A 37 -29.52 34.41 -2.52
N ALA A 38 -28.45 34.22 -3.27
CA ALA A 38 -27.66 33.01 -3.30
C ALA A 38 -26.86 32.93 -2.00
N SER A 39 -27.28 32.07 -1.10
CA SER A 39 -26.37 31.49 -0.10
C SER A 39 -25.34 30.69 -0.89
N GLY A 40 -24.08 31.11 -0.84
CA GLY A 40 -22.99 30.45 -1.52
C GLY A 40 -22.74 29.06 -0.93
N ASP A 41 -23.23 28.08 -1.64
CA ASP A 41 -22.71 26.75 -1.66
C ASP A 41 -21.60 26.75 -2.71
N SER A 42 -20.35 26.70 -2.29
CA SER A 42 -19.20 26.52 -3.17
C SER A 42 -19.07 25.05 -3.54
N GLY A 43 -20.10 24.48 -4.15
CA GLY A 43 -20.00 23.24 -4.88
C GLY A 43 -19.17 23.50 -6.15
N ALA A 44 -18.00 22.92 -6.26
CA ALA A 44 -17.29 22.86 -7.52
C ALA A 44 -18.22 22.22 -8.56
N GLU A 45 -18.58 22.96 -9.61
CA GLU A 45 -19.38 22.45 -10.71
C GLU A 45 -18.55 21.39 -11.44
N SER A 46 -19.00 20.12 -11.43
CA SER A 46 -18.44 19.06 -12.28
C SER A 46 -18.64 19.45 -13.75
N SER A 47 -17.63 19.24 -14.59
CA SER A 47 -17.77 19.37 -16.03
C SER A 47 -18.86 18.41 -16.50
N SER A 48 -19.82 18.89 -17.30
CA SER A 48 -20.93 18.04 -17.78
C SER A 48 -20.39 16.92 -18.65
N GLY A 49 -20.32 15.69 -18.11
CA GLY A 49 -19.79 14.49 -18.78
C GLY A 49 -18.54 13.88 -18.14
N ALA A 50 -17.95 14.53 -17.14
CA ALA A 50 -16.86 13.94 -16.35
C ALA A 50 -17.40 12.92 -15.34
N LEU A 51 -16.67 11.83 -15.12
CA LEU A 51 -16.92 10.89 -14.03
C LEU A 51 -16.48 11.51 -12.69
N VAL A 52 -17.28 11.35 -11.65
CA VAL A 52 -16.96 11.85 -10.32
C VAL A 52 -16.54 10.67 -9.43
N VAL A 53 -15.30 10.70 -8.95
CA VAL A 53 -14.72 9.64 -8.11
C VAL A 53 -14.45 10.18 -6.72
N GLY A 54 -14.86 9.44 -5.68
CA GLY A 54 -14.59 9.77 -4.28
C GLY A 54 -13.41 8.98 -3.72
N THR A 55 -12.57 9.64 -2.92
CA THR A 55 -11.49 9.00 -2.15
C THR A 55 -11.26 9.71 -0.81
N THR A 56 -10.72 9.00 0.18
CA THR A 56 -10.21 9.60 1.43
C THR A 56 -8.69 9.63 1.49
N ASP A 57 -8.01 9.04 0.50
CA ASP A 57 -6.55 9.08 0.40
C ASP A 57 -6.07 10.54 0.22
N LYS A 58 -4.81 10.80 0.57
CA LYS A 58 -4.23 12.15 0.52
C LYS A 58 -3.08 12.21 -0.47
N ILE A 59 -2.98 13.33 -1.16
CA ILE A 59 -1.81 13.67 -1.97
C ILE A 59 -0.76 14.26 -1.05
N THR A 60 0.48 13.80 -1.17
CA THR A 60 1.63 14.36 -0.47
C THR A 60 2.51 15.17 -1.40
N ARG A 61 2.92 14.60 -2.53
CA ARG A 61 3.75 15.23 -3.56
C ARG A 61 3.38 14.73 -4.95
N LEU A 62 3.25 15.64 -5.93
CA LEU A 62 3.06 15.27 -7.33
C LEU A 62 4.38 14.98 -8.05
N ASP A 63 5.50 15.46 -7.51
CA ASP A 63 6.84 15.13 -8.02
C ASP A 63 7.21 13.69 -7.66
N PRO A 64 7.41 12.78 -8.64
CA PRO A 64 7.66 11.37 -8.40
C PRO A 64 8.90 11.08 -7.56
N ALA A 65 9.92 11.94 -7.59
CA ALA A 65 11.15 11.72 -6.82
C ALA A 65 10.96 11.84 -5.30
N ALA A 66 9.83 12.42 -4.83
CA ALA A 66 9.52 12.59 -3.41
C ALA A 66 8.12 12.03 -3.06
N SER A 67 7.64 11.07 -3.82
CA SER A 67 6.29 10.51 -3.72
C SER A 67 6.34 8.98 -3.61
N TYR A 68 6.01 8.46 -2.43
CA TYR A 68 5.93 7.02 -2.19
C TYR A 68 4.80 6.71 -1.21
N ASP A 69 3.58 7.07 -1.63
CA ASP A 69 2.34 6.83 -0.89
C ASP A 69 1.18 6.49 -1.83
N ASN A 70 0.15 5.82 -1.30
CA ASN A 70 -0.97 5.33 -2.09
C ASN A 70 -1.79 6.45 -2.74
N GLY A 71 -2.01 7.57 -2.04
CA GLY A 71 -2.84 8.66 -2.54
C GLY A 71 -2.21 9.35 -3.74
N THR A 72 -0.91 9.62 -3.67
CA THR A 72 -0.18 10.22 -4.80
C THR A 72 0.04 9.22 -5.93
N SER A 73 0.26 7.92 -5.61
CA SER A 73 0.38 6.87 -6.64
C SER A 73 -0.86 6.76 -7.51
N GLN A 74 -2.07 6.95 -6.95
CA GLN A 74 -3.31 6.98 -7.74
C GLN A 74 -3.30 8.13 -8.77
N VAL A 75 -2.80 9.30 -8.39
CA VAL A 75 -2.65 10.44 -9.31
C VAL A 75 -1.58 10.14 -10.36
N ALA A 76 -0.41 9.67 -9.91
CA ALA A 76 0.72 9.38 -10.80
C ALA A 76 0.35 8.41 -11.92
N ARG A 77 -0.43 7.36 -11.61
CA ARG A 77 -0.92 6.39 -12.60
C ARG A 77 -1.85 6.99 -13.66
N GLN A 78 -2.48 8.12 -13.41
CA GLN A 78 -3.33 8.78 -14.39
C GLN A 78 -2.54 9.74 -15.29
N VAL A 79 -1.52 10.41 -14.74
CA VAL A 79 -0.92 11.56 -15.41
C VAL A 79 0.51 11.33 -15.91
N TYR A 80 1.28 10.43 -15.31
CA TYR A 80 2.62 10.11 -15.81
C TYR A 80 2.59 8.93 -16.77
N GLY A 81 3.52 8.93 -17.72
CA GLY A 81 3.76 7.81 -18.59
C GLY A 81 4.75 6.82 -17.96
N TYR A 82 4.55 5.55 -18.25
CA TYR A 82 5.43 4.44 -17.86
C TYR A 82 5.91 3.70 -19.08
N LEU A 83 7.13 3.16 -19.02
CA LEU A 83 7.66 2.34 -20.10
C LEU A 83 6.92 1.02 -20.24
N MET A 84 6.61 0.41 -19.10
CA MET A 84 5.93 -0.87 -18.94
C MET A 84 4.74 -0.67 -18.00
N GLU A 85 3.58 -1.25 -18.30
CA GLU A 85 2.38 -1.20 -17.46
C GLU A 85 1.58 -2.49 -17.58
N SER A 86 0.83 -2.84 -16.54
CA SER A 86 -0.10 -3.98 -16.61
C SER A 86 -1.31 -3.65 -17.47
N GLU A 87 -1.76 -4.60 -18.30
CA GLU A 87 -2.97 -4.43 -19.12
C GLU A 87 -4.22 -4.36 -18.24
N PRO A 88 -5.13 -3.37 -18.47
CA PRO A 88 -6.38 -3.29 -17.74
C PRO A 88 -7.25 -4.52 -17.92
N GLY A 89 -7.65 -5.14 -16.80
CA GLY A 89 -8.54 -6.30 -16.81
C GLY A 89 -7.86 -7.62 -17.19
N SER A 90 -6.54 -7.66 -17.35
CA SER A 90 -5.78 -8.90 -17.49
C SER A 90 -5.82 -9.71 -16.19
N GLU A 91 -5.90 -11.06 -16.32
CA GLU A 91 -5.69 -11.98 -15.19
C GLU A 91 -4.19 -12.10 -14.85
N ASP A 92 -3.30 -11.82 -15.82
CA ASP A 92 -1.86 -11.77 -15.62
C ASP A 92 -1.44 -10.32 -15.31
N PRO A 93 -0.95 -10.04 -14.11
CA PRO A 93 -0.54 -8.70 -13.72
C PRO A 93 0.84 -8.29 -14.26
N THR A 94 1.54 -9.16 -14.98
CA THR A 94 2.87 -8.90 -15.55
C THR A 94 2.83 -7.68 -16.47
N PRO A 95 3.69 -6.66 -16.25
CA PRO A 95 3.69 -5.48 -17.09
C PRO A 95 4.12 -5.78 -18.53
N VAL A 96 3.43 -5.14 -19.47
CA VAL A 96 3.72 -5.20 -20.90
C VAL A 96 4.19 -3.83 -21.43
N PRO A 97 4.77 -3.72 -22.64
CA PRO A 97 5.18 -2.44 -23.20
C PRO A 97 4.02 -1.43 -23.28
N SER A 98 4.21 -0.23 -22.68
CA SER A 98 3.24 0.87 -22.66
C SER A 98 3.73 2.04 -23.54
N LEU A 99 4.55 2.96 -23.05
CA LEU A 99 5.23 3.95 -23.90
C LEU A 99 6.36 3.30 -24.69
N ALA A 100 6.85 2.15 -24.27
CA ALA A 100 7.75 1.31 -25.04
C ALA A 100 7.03 0.63 -26.22
N GLU A 101 7.74 0.44 -27.33
CA GLU A 101 7.40 -0.51 -28.40
C GLU A 101 7.82 -1.93 -28.00
N SER A 102 8.97 -2.05 -27.31
CA SER A 102 9.49 -3.31 -26.77
C SER A 102 10.39 -3.07 -25.57
N GLY A 103 10.51 -4.11 -24.71
CA GLY A 103 11.46 -4.14 -23.60
C GLY A 103 11.92 -5.59 -23.42
N GLU A 104 13.26 -5.83 -23.46
CA GLU A 104 13.83 -7.18 -23.35
C GLU A 104 15.26 -7.14 -22.82
N PHE A 105 15.70 -8.24 -22.22
CA PHE A 105 17.11 -8.44 -21.92
C PHE A 105 17.89 -8.69 -23.21
N THR A 106 18.81 -7.76 -23.55
CA THR A 106 19.72 -7.90 -24.70
C THR A 106 21.04 -8.55 -24.32
N SER A 107 21.38 -8.50 -23.04
CA SER A 107 22.40 -9.31 -22.38
C SER A 107 22.01 -9.54 -20.92
N PRO A 108 22.64 -10.44 -20.16
CA PRO A 108 22.26 -10.71 -18.78
C PRO A 108 22.20 -9.48 -17.86
N GLY A 109 23.05 -8.49 -18.08
CA GLY A 109 23.09 -7.25 -17.29
C GLY A 109 22.46 -6.04 -17.98
N GLU A 110 21.84 -6.19 -19.18
CA GLU A 110 21.31 -5.07 -19.96
C GLU A 110 19.85 -5.32 -20.35
N PHE A 111 18.95 -4.51 -19.82
CA PHE A 111 17.55 -4.47 -20.25
C PHE A 111 17.37 -3.30 -21.22
N THR A 112 17.04 -3.61 -22.48
CA THR A 112 16.89 -2.61 -23.54
C THR A 112 15.43 -2.34 -23.84
N VAL A 113 15.07 -1.06 -23.83
CA VAL A 113 13.74 -0.55 -24.19
C VAL A 113 13.82 0.24 -25.49
N LYS A 114 12.90 -0.05 -26.40
CA LYS A 114 12.61 0.79 -27.57
C LYS A 114 11.37 1.62 -27.29
N LEU A 115 11.46 2.94 -27.42
CA LEU A 115 10.34 3.85 -27.30
C LEU A 115 9.49 3.85 -28.59
N LYS A 116 8.20 4.09 -28.47
CA LYS A 116 7.32 4.40 -29.60
C LYS A 116 7.74 5.74 -30.22
N GLU A 117 7.55 5.90 -31.53
CA GLU A 117 7.83 7.16 -32.23
C GLU A 117 6.77 8.23 -31.92
N GLY A 118 7.20 9.48 -31.81
CA GLY A 118 6.31 10.65 -31.69
C GLY A 118 5.62 10.80 -30.34
N LEU A 119 6.20 10.27 -29.27
CA LEU A 119 5.75 10.49 -27.90
C LEU A 119 5.90 11.97 -27.52
N THR A 120 4.91 12.50 -26.80
CA THR A 120 4.93 13.88 -26.31
C THR A 120 4.33 13.97 -24.91
N PHE A 121 4.81 14.93 -24.14
CA PHE A 121 4.14 15.38 -22.92
C PHE A 121 2.91 16.25 -23.26
N ALA A 122 1.99 16.41 -22.31
CA ALA A 122 0.76 17.21 -22.47
C ALA A 122 1.06 18.71 -22.72
N ASN A 123 2.21 19.21 -22.28
CA ASN A 123 2.68 20.57 -22.56
C ASN A 123 3.23 20.75 -23.99
N GLY A 124 3.39 19.67 -24.76
CA GLY A 124 3.83 19.65 -26.14
C GLY A 124 5.32 19.38 -26.34
N ASN A 125 6.12 19.20 -25.28
CA ASN A 125 7.51 18.78 -25.36
C ASN A 125 7.60 17.34 -25.90
N GLU A 126 8.65 17.03 -26.66
CA GLU A 126 8.91 15.67 -27.12
C GLU A 126 9.37 14.80 -25.95
N LEU A 127 8.91 13.53 -25.90
CA LEU A 127 9.41 12.55 -24.96
C LEU A 127 10.38 11.61 -25.67
N THR A 128 11.63 11.60 -25.22
CA THR A 128 12.74 10.84 -25.82
C THR A 128 13.44 9.96 -24.77
N SER A 129 14.43 9.21 -25.20
CA SER A 129 15.30 8.42 -24.32
C SER A 129 16.05 9.29 -23.30
N SER A 130 16.29 10.59 -23.59
CA SER A 130 16.91 11.54 -22.67
C SER A 130 16.04 11.77 -21.43
N ASP A 131 14.73 11.95 -21.60
CA ASP A 131 13.77 12.10 -20.49
C ASP A 131 13.72 10.86 -19.61
N VAL A 132 13.78 9.68 -20.24
CA VAL A 132 13.84 8.43 -19.49
C VAL A 132 15.11 8.38 -18.64
N LYS A 133 16.28 8.60 -19.22
CA LYS A 133 17.53 8.65 -18.46
C LYS A 133 17.48 9.70 -17.36
N PHE A 134 17.01 10.89 -17.66
CA PHE A 134 16.85 11.97 -16.69
C PHE A 134 15.98 11.55 -15.50
N SER A 135 14.84 10.89 -15.75
CA SER A 135 13.91 10.46 -14.72
C SER A 135 14.55 9.52 -13.70
N PHE A 136 15.27 8.51 -14.15
CA PHE A 136 15.92 7.54 -13.27
C PHE A 136 17.15 8.12 -12.57
N ASP A 137 18.03 8.81 -13.31
CA ASP A 137 19.22 9.46 -12.74
C ASP A 137 18.83 10.50 -11.68
N ARG A 138 17.77 11.27 -11.93
CA ARG A 138 17.22 12.27 -11.01
C ARG A 138 16.73 11.66 -9.70
N GLN A 139 15.95 10.58 -9.76
CA GLN A 139 15.45 9.92 -8.55
C GLN A 139 16.60 9.43 -7.67
N ILE A 140 17.62 8.82 -8.27
CA ILE A 140 18.83 8.38 -7.55
C ILE A 140 19.61 9.57 -6.98
N ALA A 141 19.71 10.68 -7.73
CA ALA A 141 20.47 11.86 -7.30
C ALA A 141 19.79 12.62 -6.15
N ILE A 142 18.46 12.72 -6.16
CA ILE A 142 17.69 13.39 -5.11
C ILE A 142 17.63 12.52 -3.85
N ASP A 143 17.38 11.21 -4.00
CA ASP A 143 17.30 10.22 -2.90
C ASP A 143 16.44 10.73 -1.72
N ASP A 144 15.24 11.25 -2.05
CA ASP A 144 14.33 11.78 -1.01
C ASP A 144 13.86 10.65 -0.08
N PRO A 145 13.89 10.84 1.24
CA PRO A 145 13.48 9.80 2.19
C PRO A 145 12.00 9.40 2.08
N ASN A 146 11.16 10.20 1.41
CA ASN A 146 9.77 9.89 1.11
C ASN A 146 9.56 9.47 -0.36
N GLY A 147 10.64 9.31 -1.11
CA GLY A 147 10.62 8.93 -2.52
C GLY A 147 10.95 7.45 -2.75
N PRO A 148 10.74 6.96 -3.97
CA PRO A 148 10.88 5.55 -4.33
C PRO A 148 12.29 5.14 -4.79
N ALA A 149 13.33 5.97 -4.58
CA ALA A 149 14.69 5.74 -5.08
C ALA A 149 15.27 4.37 -4.67
N SER A 150 14.87 3.83 -3.50
CA SER A 150 15.29 2.51 -3.03
C SER A 150 14.91 1.37 -3.97
N LEU A 151 13.82 1.50 -4.74
CA LEU A 151 13.40 0.51 -5.75
C LEU A 151 14.38 0.41 -6.93
N LEU A 152 15.21 1.43 -7.15
CA LEU A 152 16.24 1.46 -8.17
C LEU A 152 17.59 0.87 -7.71
N GLY A 153 17.59 0.14 -6.59
CA GLY A 153 18.81 -0.41 -5.98
C GLY A 153 19.66 -1.26 -6.91
N ASN A 154 19.05 -1.98 -7.86
CA ASN A 154 19.74 -2.79 -8.86
C ASN A 154 20.19 -2.01 -10.11
N LEU A 155 19.77 -0.76 -10.30
CA LEU A 155 20.21 0.06 -11.44
C LEU A 155 21.66 0.51 -11.23
N GLU A 156 22.54 0.24 -12.21
CA GLU A 156 23.90 0.76 -12.27
C GLU A 156 23.98 2.06 -13.06
N SER A 157 23.40 2.07 -14.27
CA SER A 157 23.36 3.25 -15.14
C SER A 157 22.31 3.12 -16.23
N VAL A 158 21.95 4.25 -16.85
CA VAL A 158 21.08 4.31 -18.03
C VAL A 158 21.86 4.90 -19.20
N ASP A 159 21.90 4.20 -20.33
CA ASP A 159 22.49 4.67 -21.59
C ASP A 159 21.42 4.96 -22.64
N THR A 160 21.62 6.00 -23.43
CA THR A 160 20.71 6.45 -24.51
C THR A 160 21.47 6.58 -25.82
N PRO A 161 21.68 5.47 -26.53
CA PRO A 161 22.49 5.49 -27.75
C PRO A 161 21.86 6.27 -28.93
N ASP A 162 20.55 6.44 -28.90
CA ASP A 162 19.76 7.27 -29.81
C ASP A 162 18.47 7.73 -29.12
N ASP A 163 17.69 8.64 -29.74
CA ASP A 163 16.49 9.28 -29.15
C ASP A 163 15.36 8.30 -28.77
N LEU A 164 15.38 7.07 -29.28
CA LEU A 164 14.34 6.06 -29.06
C LEU A 164 14.84 4.80 -28.34
N THR A 165 16.12 4.72 -28.02
CA THR A 165 16.70 3.54 -27.37
C THR A 165 17.20 3.87 -25.98
N VAL A 166 16.74 3.10 -24.99
CA VAL A 166 17.19 3.17 -23.59
C VAL A 166 17.78 1.82 -23.21
N VAL A 167 18.97 1.82 -22.62
CA VAL A 167 19.62 0.62 -22.08
C VAL A 167 19.82 0.81 -20.59
N PHE A 168 19.12 0.00 -19.80
CA PHE A 168 19.30 -0.08 -18.36
C PHE A 168 20.41 -1.10 -18.07
N ASN A 169 21.51 -0.64 -17.50
CA ASN A 169 22.60 -1.50 -17.02
C ASN A 169 22.30 -1.88 -15.57
N LEU A 170 22.23 -3.18 -15.28
CA LEU A 170 21.85 -3.71 -13.97
C LEU A 170 23.08 -4.30 -13.26
N LYS A 171 23.16 -4.10 -11.94
CA LYS A 171 24.22 -4.66 -11.08
C LYS A 171 24.11 -6.18 -10.94
N GLN A 172 22.87 -6.70 -10.85
CA GLN A 172 22.57 -8.11 -10.83
C GLN A 172 22.06 -8.53 -12.20
N GLU A 173 22.69 -9.56 -12.77
CA GLU A 173 22.33 -10.12 -14.08
C GLU A 173 20.98 -10.87 -14.01
N ASN A 174 20.23 -10.85 -15.12
CA ASN A 174 18.97 -11.57 -15.33
C ASN A 174 17.85 -11.25 -14.30
N ASP A 175 17.80 -10.03 -13.82
CA ASP A 175 16.80 -9.59 -12.84
C ASP A 175 15.37 -9.61 -13.41
N GLN A 176 14.61 -10.66 -13.10
CA GLN A 176 13.23 -10.84 -13.54
C GLN A 176 12.27 -9.84 -12.90
N THR A 177 12.67 -9.16 -11.82
CA THR A 177 11.84 -8.16 -11.14
C THR A 177 11.91 -6.78 -11.82
N TRP A 178 12.92 -6.56 -12.71
CA TRP A 178 13.18 -5.25 -13.30
C TRP A 178 11.99 -4.68 -14.08
N VAL A 179 11.25 -5.53 -14.80
CA VAL A 179 10.01 -5.12 -15.50
C VAL A 179 8.97 -4.59 -14.50
N GLY A 180 8.86 -5.22 -13.34
CA GLY A 180 8.01 -4.75 -12.24
C GLY A 180 8.47 -3.40 -11.70
N VAL A 181 9.79 -3.21 -11.54
CA VAL A 181 10.36 -1.92 -11.10
C VAL A 181 10.03 -0.79 -12.08
N LEU A 182 10.04 -1.05 -13.39
CA LEU A 182 9.64 -0.07 -14.41
C LEU A 182 8.14 0.30 -14.33
N ASN A 183 7.31 -0.53 -13.71
CA ASN A 183 5.90 -0.29 -13.42
C ASN A 183 5.63 0.07 -11.95
N SER A 184 6.65 0.41 -11.16
CA SER A 184 6.54 0.78 -9.76
C SER A 184 6.41 2.30 -9.57
N PRO A 185 6.27 2.80 -8.32
CA PRO A 185 6.39 4.24 -8.05
C PRO A 185 7.68 4.90 -8.55
N ALA A 186 8.74 4.13 -8.85
CA ALA A 186 9.97 4.62 -9.45
C ALA A 186 9.93 4.74 -10.97
N GLY A 187 8.87 4.23 -11.62
CA GLY A 187 8.74 4.17 -13.09
C GLY A 187 8.23 5.40 -13.83
N PRO A 188 7.62 6.44 -13.19
CA PRO A 188 7.15 7.64 -13.89
C PRO A 188 8.24 8.33 -14.70
N ILE A 189 7.95 8.61 -15.97
CA ILE A 189 8.83 9.41 -16.83
C ILE A 189 8.45 10.88 -16.70
N VAL A 190 9.43 11.72 -16.43
CA VAL A 190 9.28 13.16 -16.23
C VAL A 190 10.00 13.96 -17.33
N ASP A 191 9.46 15.12 -17.64
CA ASP A 191 9.96 16.05 -18.65
C ASP A 191 11.23 16.77 -18.15
N GLU A 192 12.40 16.51 -18.75
CA GLU A 192 13.68 17.09 -18.35
C GLU A 192 13.76 18.63 -18.57
N GLU A 193 12.89 19.19 -19.41
CA GLU A 193 12.81 20.64 -19.63
C GLU A 193 12.04 21.35 -18.50
N VAL A 194 11.29 20.61 -17.68
CA VAL A 194 10.47 21.13 -16.58
C VAL A 194 11.07 20.81 -15.22
N PHE A 195 11.45 19.56 -14.99
CA PHE A 195 11.95 19.12 -13.70
C PHE A 195 13.41 19.48 -13.46
N SER A 196 13.74 19.88 -12.22
CA SER A 196 15.13 20.08 -11.81
C SER A 196 15.81 18.74 -11.56
N ALA A 197 17.09 18.62 -11.95
CA ALA A 197 17.88 17.40 -11.75
C ALA A 197 18.22 17.11 -10.27
N ASP A 198 18.16 18.10 -9.39
CA ASP A 198 18.68 18.05 -8.01
C ASP A 198 17.70 18.57 -6.94
N SER A 199 16.48 18.90 -7.32
CA SER A 199 15.47 19.41 -6.38
C SER A 199 14.05 18.99 -6.77
N VAL A 200 13.21 18.84 -5.73
CA VAL A 200 11.80 18.48 -5.84
C VAL A 200 10.98 19.73 -6.18
N LEU A 201 10.05 19.62 -7.14
CA LEU A 201 9.11 20.68 -7.48
C LEU A 201 7.92 20.74 -6.53
N ASP A 202 7.34 21.92 -6.40
CA ASP A 202 6.07 22.11 -5.69
C ASP A 202 4.89 21.57 -6.52
N ASN A 203 3.82 21.09 -5.85
CA ASN A 203 2.65 20.52 -6.51
C ASN A 203 2.03 21.47 -7.55
N GLN A 204 1.93 22.77 -7.22
CA GLN A 204 1.35 23.74 -8.14
C GLN A 204 2.24 24.02 -9.35
N GLU A 205 3.58 24.01 -9.16
CA GLU A 205 4.53 24.17 -10.27
C GLU A 205 4.43 22.99 -11.25
N VAL A 206 4.28 21.76 -10.75
CA VAL A 206 4.05 20.56 -11.59
C VAL A 206 2.74 20.71 -12.37
N VAL A 207 1.65 21.10 -11.72
CA VAL A 207 0.35 21.26 -12.38
C VAL A 207 0.40 22.35 -13.46
N ASP A 208 0.99 23.52 -13.15
CA ASP A 208 1.05 24.67 -14.07
C ASP A 208 1.89 24.36 -15.32
N ALA A 209 2.92 23.54 -15.19
CA ALA A 209 3.79 23.14 -16.30
C ALA A 209 3.23 21.98 -17.16
N ALA A 210 2.26 21.22 -16.63
CA ALA A 210 1.62 20.07 -17.27
C ALA A 210 2.60 19.07 -17.93
N PRO A 211 3.64 18.60 -17.24
CA PRO A 211 4.69 17.73 -17.80
C PRO A 211 4.25 16.25 -17.78
N PHE A 212 3.04 15.99 -18.23
CA PHE A 212 2.37 14.72 -18.08
C PHE A 212 2.39 13.93 -19.39
N ALA A 213 2.69 12.64 -19.33
CA ALA A 213 2.72 11.72 -20.49
C ALA A 213 1.76 10.52 -20.29
N GLY A 214 0.88 10.57 -19.29
CA GLY A 214 -0.16 9.58 -19.01
C GLY A 214 -1.41 9.79 -19.85
N GLN A 215 -2.44 8.96 -19.58
CA GLN A 215 -3.73 9.01 -20.28
C GLN A 215 -4.47 10.33 -20.03
N TYR A 216 -4.20 11.01 -18.90
CA TYR A 216 -4.81 12.28 -18.52
C TYR A 216 -3.77 13.33 -18.14
N THR A 217 -4.19 14.60 -18.24
CA THR A 217 -3.51 15.76 -17.66
C THR A 217 -4.39 16.37 -16.56
N ILE A 218 -3.78 17.12 -15.62
CA ILE A 218 -4.53 17.83 -14.58
C ILE A 218 -4.99 19.18 -15.13
N SER A 219 -6.29 19.40 -15.17
CA SER A 219 -6.91 20.65 -15.63
C SER A 219 -7.36 21.55 -14.49
N ASN A 220 -7.60 21.00 -13.29
CA ASN A 220 -7.90 21.77 -12.08
C ASN A 220 -7.30 21.04 -10.88
N PHE A 221 -6.72 21.81 -9.94
CA PHE A 221 -6.07 21.28 -8.75
C PHE A 221 -6.37 22.13 -7.52
N SER A 222 -7.02 21.52 -6.54
CA SER A 222 -7.17 22.04 -5.19
C SER A 222 -6.70 20.95 -4.24
N GLU A 223 -5.55 21.12 -3.64
CA GLU A 223 -4.84 20.07 -2.89
C GLU A 223 -5.72 19.42 -1.82
N ASN A 224 -5.88 18.10 -1.91
CA ASN A 224 -6.71 17.30 -1.00
C ASN A 224 -8.20 17.74 -0.91
N GLU A 225 -8.70 18.44 -1.94
CA GLU A 225 -10.11 18.82 -2.10
C GLU A 225 -10.67 18.31 -3.43
N LEU A 226 -10.02 18.66 -4.56
CA LEU A 226 -10.46 18.30 -5.89
C LEU A 226 -9.29 18.24 -6.88
N ILE A 227 -9.25 17.18 -7.67
CA ILE A 227 -8.46 17.13 -8.92
C ILE A 227 -9.43 16.89 -10.08
N SER A 228 -9.31 17.67 -11.15
CA SER A 228 -9.98 17.40 -12.42
C SER A 228 -8.98 16.97 -13.46
N TYR A 229 -9.24 15.84 -14.09
CA TYR A 229 -8.46 15.29 -15.19
C TYR A 229 -9.13 15.53 -16.54
N THR A 230 -8.32 15.81 -17.56
CA THR A 230 -8.75 15.89 -18.95
C THR A 230 -7.95 14.87 -19.77
N PRO A 231 -8.59 14.11 -20.69
CA PRO A 231 -7.88 13.18 -21.57
C PRO A 231 -6.77 13.83 -22.37
N VAL A 232 -5.70 13.08 -22.61
CA VAL A 232 -4.57 13.46 -23.48
C VAL A 232 -4.73 12.73 -24.83
N ASP A 233 -5.10 13.47 -25.88
CA ASP A 233 -5.37 12.91 -27.22
C ASP A 233 -4.13 12.24 -27.86
N THR A 234 -2.93 12.62 -27.41
CA THR A 234 -1.66 12.10 -27.94
C THR A 234 -1.12 10.90 -27.16
N TYR A 235 -1.84 10.42 -26.12
CA TYR A 235 -1.42 9.27 -25.33
C TYR A 235 -1.35 7.99 -26.18
N GLN A 236 -0.23 7.28 -26.08
CA GLN A 236 0.03 6.07 -26.85
C GLN A 236 0.30 4.83 -25.98
N GLY A 237 0.07 4.91 -24.66
CA GLY A 237 0.30 3.80 -23.75
C GLY A 237 -0.74 2.68 -23.87
N VAL A 238 -0.53 1.62 -23.08
CA VAL A 238 -1.34 0.38 -23.12
C VAL A 238 -2.79 0.59 -22.68
N LEU A 239 -3.09 1.65 -21.91
CA LEU A 239 -4.45 1.96 -21.46
C LEU A 239 -5.36 2.43 -22.64
N GLY A 240 -4.76 2.80 -23.79
CA GLY A 240 -5.49 3.28 -24.96
C GLY A 240 -6.13 4.66 -24.76
N GLU A 241 -7.07 5.02 -25.63
CA GLU A 241 -7.81 6.29 -25.54
C GLU A 241 -8.76 6.29 -24.34
N ALA A 242 -8.84 7.41 -23.64
CA ALA A 242 -9.79 7.61 -22.55
C ALA A 242 -11.25 7.44 -23.05
N GLN A 243 -12.08 6.74 -22.29
CA GLN A 243 -13.46 6.43 -22.67
C GLN A 243 -14.49 7.41 -22.08
N ASN A 244 -14.03 8.50 -21.45
CA ASN A 244 -14.84 9.53 -20.79
C ASN A 244 -14.33 10.92 -21.17
N ASP A 245 -15.12 11.94 -20.87
CA ASP A 245 -14.79 13.34 -21.18
C ASP A 245 -13.84 13.96 -20.11
N GLY A 246 -13.60 13.26 -19.01
CA GLY A 246 -12.75 13.66 -17.90
C GLY A 246 -13.13 12.97 -16.61
N ILE A 247 -12.37 13.22 -15.55
CA ILE A 247 -12.61 12.65 -14.21
C ILE A 247 -12.42 13.76 -13.17
N ASP A 248 -13.39 13.91 -12.27
CA ASP A 248 -13.29 14.76 -11.08
C ASP A 248 -13.08 13.86 -9.85
N VAL A 249 -11.91 13.93 -9.21
CA VAL A 249 -11.63 13.21 -7.97
C VAL A 249 -11.89 14.13 -6.78
N ARG A 250 -12.89 13.78 -5.96
CA ARG A 250 -13.24 14.50 -4.72
C ARG A 250 -12.59 13.84 -3.52
N TYR A 251 -11.92 14.63 -2.69
CA TYR A 251 -11.23 14.18 -1.49
C TYR A 251 -12.11 14.38 -0.26
N TYR A 252 -12.44 13.30 0.42
CA TYR A 252 -13.27 13.32 1.63
C TYR A 252 -12.38 13.28 2.88
N ALA A 253 -12.72 14.10 3.86
CA ALA A 253 -12.11 14.03 5.18
C ALA A 253 -12.69 12.88 6.03
N ASP A 254 -13.91 12.43 5.67
CA ASP A 254 -14.67 11.42 6.40
C ASP A 254 -15.32 10.44 5.42
N ALA A 255 -15.05 9.14 5.59
CA ALA A 255 -15.58 8.08 4.75
C ALA A 255 -17.11 7.97 4.81
N SER A 256 -17.75 8.38 5.92
CA SER A 256 -19.21 8.36 6.04
C SER A 256 -19.88 9.35 5.09
N ASN A 257 -19.26 10.51 4.84
CA ASN A 257 -19.76 11.46 3.85
C ASN A 257 -19.61 10.92 2.43
N MET A 258 -18.50 10.24 2.14
CA MET A 258 -18.29 9.56 0.85
C MET A 258 -19.34 8.46 0.63
N LYS A 259 -19.63 7.61 1.65
CA LYS A 259 -20.70 6.61 1.60
C LYS A 259 -22.05 7.24 1.26
N LEU A 260 -22.39 8.36 1.93
CA LEU A 260 -23.65 9.06 1.69
C LEU A 260 -23.74 9.57 0.24
N ASP A 261 -22.66 10.10 -0.32
CA ASP A 261 -22.61 10.57 -1.69
C ASP A 261 -22.71 9.43 -2.72
N ILE A 262 -22.19 8.22 -2.41
CA ILE A 262 -22.44 7.00 -3.21
C ILE A 262 -23.93 6.66 -3.20
N GLU A 263 -24.56 6.58 -2.02
CA GLU A 263 -25.98 6.22 -1.86
C GLU A 263 -26.91 7.22 -2.54
N GLN A 264 -26.52 8.50 -2.62
CA GLN A 264 -27.31 9.57 -3.25
C GLN A 264 -26.99 9.78 -4.75
N ASN A 265 -26.06 9.00 -5.33
CA ASN A 265 -25.55 9.17 -6.69
C ASN A 265 -24.93 10.57 -6.94
N ASN A 266 -24.30 11.17 -5.93
CA ASN A 266 -23.56 12.44 -6.07
C ASN A 266 -22.13 12.20 -6.57
N ILE A 267 -21.65 10.96 -6.52
CA ILE A 267 -20.40 10.48 -7.14
C ILE A 267 -20.69 9.19 -7.91
N ASP A 268 -19.96 8.97 -9.00
CA ASP A 268 -20.13 7.82 -9.88
C ASP A 268 -19.37 6.58 -9.41
N ALA A 269 -18.26 6.80 -8.72
CA ALA A 269 -17.44 5.73 -8.17
C ALA A 269 -16.71 6.16 -6.90
N ALA A 270 -16.30 5.19 -6.09
CA ALA A 270 -15.35 5.38 -5.02
C ALA A 270 -14.42 4.16 -4.93
N TYR A 271 -13.25 4.37 -4.36
CA TYR A 271 -12.25 3.32 -4.21
C TYR A 271 -11.62 3.38 -2.83
N ARG A 272 -11.60 2.23 -2.13
CA ARG A 272 -11.04 2.06 -0.78
C ARG A 272 -11.75 2.86 0.33
N SER A 273 -11.18 2.83 1.52
CA SER A 273 -11.44 3.70 2.68
C SER A 273 -12.77 3.52 3.40
N LEU A 274 -13.71 2.74 2.90
CA LEU A 274 -14.94 2.40 3.63
C LEU A 274 -14.68 1.24 4.59
N SER A 275 -15.36 1.26 5.75
CA SER A 275 -15.32 0.13 6.68
C SER A 275 -16.00 -1.11 6.08
N ALA A 276 -15.63 -2.29 6.56
CA ALA A 276 -16.27 -3.54 6.13
C ALA A 276 -17.79 -3.52 6.33
N THR A 277 -18.28 -2.86 7.38
CA THR A 277 -19.72 -2.67 7.64
C THR A 277 -20.37 -1.75 6.61
N ASP A 278 -19.69 -0.65 6.24
CA ASP A 278 -20.19 0.26 5.21
C ASP A 278 -20.28 -0.43 3.85
N ILE A 279 -19.28 -1.25 3.52
CA ILE A 279 -19.25 -2.06 2.29
C ILE A 279 -20.41 -3.07 2.28
N GLU A 280 -20.68 -3.76 3.41
CA GLU A 280 -21.80 -4.68 3.54
C GLU A 280 -23.15 -3.96 3.34
N ASP A 281 -23.31 -2.77 3.92
CA ASP A 281 -24.51 -1.94 3.73
C ASP A 281 -24.69 -1.56 2.24
N LEU A 282 -23.60 -1.12 1.57
CA LEU A 282 -23.64 -0.74 0.17
C LEU A 282 -23.90 -1.93 -0.78
N ARG A 283 -23.46 -3.16 -0.43
CA ARG A 283 -23.83 -4.38 -1.18
C ARG A 283 -25.34 -4.63 -1.18
N ASN A 284 -26.05 -4.13 -0.17
CA ASN A 284 -27.49 -4.27 -0.03
C ASN A 284 -28.27 -3.00 -0.45
N ALA A 285 -27.57 -1.93 -0.84
CA ALA A 285 -28.21 -0.68 -1.25
C ALA A 285 -28.73 -0.73 -2.68
N ASP A 286 -29.90 -0.19 -2.92
CA ASP A 286 -30.49 -0.09 -4.27
C ASP A 286 -29.66 0.89 -5.13
N GLY A 287 -29.26 0.44 -6.34
CA GLY A 287 -28.56 1.28 -7.29
C GLY A 287 -27.05 1.39 -7.09
N VAL A 288 -26.49 0.71 -6.10
CA VAL A 288 -25.04 0.61 -5.88
C VAL A 288 -24.52 -0.75 -6.33
N GLN A 289 -23.46 -0.76 -7.10
CA GLN A 289 -22.71 -1.97 -7.45
C GLN A 289 -21.39 -1.97 -6.68
N VAL A 290 -21.15 -3.03 -5.92
CA VAL A 290 -19.87 -3.28 -5.23
C VAL A 290 -19.07 -4.27 -6.07
N ILE A 291 -17.84 -3.90 -6.42
CA ILE A 291 -16.93 -4.68 -7.27
C ILE A 291 -15.74 -5.10 -6.42
N ASP A 292 -15.59 -6.41 -6.22
CA ASP A 292 -14.40 -6.97 -5.56
C ASP A 292 -13.32 -7.23 -6.62
N GLY A 293 -12.10 -6.78 -6.33
CA GLY A 293 -10.94 -7.00 -7.19
C GLY A 293 -9.98 -8.06 -6.64
N PRO A 294 -8.99 -8.48 -7.45
CA PRO A 294 -7.86 -9.25 -6.94
C PRO A 294 -7.05 -8.38 -5.98
N GLY A 295 -6.55 -8.95 -4.89
CA GLY A 295 -5.81 -8.22 -3.85
C GLY A 295 -4.32 -8.47 -3.91
N GLY A 296 -3.53 -7.41 -3.68
CA GLY A 296 -2.10 -7.53 -3.42
C GLY A 296 -1.74 -7.12 -1.98
N GLU A 297 -2.66 -6.45 -1.26
CA GLU A 297 -2.46 -6.11 0.15
C GLU A 297 -2.48 -7.37 1.01
N ILE A 298 -1.49 -7.53 1.89
CA ILE A 298 -1.45 -8.61 2.85
C ILE A 298 -1.37 -8.11 4.30
N ARG A 299 -1.87 -8.93 5.23
CA ARG A 299 -1.80 -8.73 6.69
C ARG A 299 -1.12 -9.92 7.33
N TYR A 300 -0.23 -9.65 8.27
CA TYR A 300 0.55 -10.69 8.95
C TYR A 300 0.99 -10.26 10.34
N ILE A 301 1.32 -11.24 11.18
CA ILE A 301 2.04 -11.03 12.44
C ILE A 301 3.52 -11.27 12.18
N VAL A 302 4.38 -10.39 12.70
CA VAL A 302 5.84 -10.55 12.69
C VAL A 302 6.28 -11.10 14.05
N PHE A 303 7.20 -12.05 14.04
CA PHE A 303 7.90 -12.53 15.23
C PHE A 303 9.30 -11.91 15.30
N ASN A 304 9.62 -11.28 16.43
CA ASN A 304 10.97 -10.78 16.69
C ASN A 304 11.83 -11.89 17.29
N PHE A 305 12.86 -12.33 16.58
CA PHE A 305 13.69 -13.46 16.96
C PHE A 305 14.51 -13.23 18.23
N ASN A 306 14.73 -11.97 18.62
CA ASN A 306 15.39 -11.63 19.87
C ASN A 306 14.45 -11.71 21.08
N THR A 307 13.21 -11.21 20.96
CA THR A 307 12.35 -10.92 22.11
C THR A 307 11.07 -11.77 22.20
N GLN A 308 10.73 -12.56 21.17
CA GLN A 308 9.63 -13.54 21.23
C GLN A 308 9.84 -14.54 22.39
N PRO A 309 8.82 -15.34 22.79
CA PRO A 309 9.04 -16.44 23.74
C PRO A 309 10.19 -17.34 23.31
N PHE A 310 11.12 -17.59 24.20
CA PHE A 310 12.38 -18.31 23.96
C PHE A 310 13.32 -17.65 22.93
N GLY A 311 13.11 -16.39 22.60
CA GLY A 311 13.95 -15.62 21.67
C GLY A 311 15.37 -15.42 22.17
N ALA A 312 16.29 -15.09 21.25
CA ALA A 312 17.73 -15.12 21.46
C ALA A 312 18.24 -14.25 22.63
N THR A 313 17.51 -13.20 23.02
CA THR A 313 17.90 -12.30 24.13
C THR A 313 17.12 -12.55 25.42
N THR A 314 16.21 -13.54 25.45
CA THR A 314 15.44 -13.90 26.64
C THR A 314 16.26 -14.75 27.61
N GLU A 315 15.85 -14.82 28.89
CA GLU A 315 16.52 -15.66 29.89
C GLU A 315 16.41 -17.16 29.59
N GLU A 316 15.38 -17.57 28.86
CA GLU A 316 15.07 -18.95 28.48
C GLU A 316 15.30 -19.21 26.98
N ALA A 317 16.28 -18.51 26.37
CA ALA A 317 16.57 -18.61 24.95
C ALA A 317 16.75 -20.06 24.48
N ASP A 318 15.92 -20.47 23.51
CA ASP A 318 15.92 -21.81 22.93
C ASP A 318 15.28 -21.74 21.53
N GLU A 319 16.06 -21.88 20.47
CA GLU A 319 15.63 -21.71 19.10
C GLU A 319 14.54 -22.71 18.68
N ASP A 320 14.68 -23.99 19.10
CA ASP A 320 13.70 -25.03 18.77
C ASP A 320 12.35 -24.76 19.45
N LYS A 321 12.38 -24.28 20.70
CA LYS A 321 11.16 -23.89 21.40
C LYS A 321 10.53 -22.62 20.80
N ALA A 322 11.34 -21.62 20.44
CA ALA A 322 10.85 -20.42 19.79
C ALA A 322 10.14 -20.76 18.46
N ARG A 323 10.74 -21.62 17.64
CA ARG A 323 10.14 -22.14 16.40
C ARG A 323 8.82 -22.88 16.67
N ALA A 324 8.81 -23.78 17.65
CA ALA A 324 7.60 -24.52 18.03
C ALA A 324 6.45 -23.58 18.45
N VAL A 325 6.74 -22.50 19.17
CA VAL A 325 5.74 -21.47 19.52
C VAL A 325 5.17 -20.82 18.27
N ARG A 326 6.01 -20.39 17.30
CA ARG A 326 5.55 -19.78 16.04
C ARG A 326 4.66 -20.74 15.24
N GLN A 327 5.06 -22.01 15.13
CA GLN A 327 4.30 -23.05 14.43
C GLN A 327 2.97 -23.37 15.14
N ALA A 328 2.95 -23.41 16.48
CA ALA A 328 1.72 -23.63 17.25
C ALA A 328 0.75 -22.42 17.13
N VAL A 329 1.26 -21.20 17.07
CA VAL A 329 0.44 -20.00 16.76
C VAL A 329 -0.16 -20.14 15.34
N ALA A 330 0.62 -20.61 14.34
CA ALA A 330 0.12 -20.86 12.98
C ALA A 330 -1.08 -21.81 12.96
N ALA A 331 -1.01 -22.88 13.73
CA ALA A 331 -2.03 -23.92 13.84
C ALA A 331 -3.28 -23.48 14.63
N SER A 332 -3.24 -22.34 15.34
CA SER A 332 -4.27 -21.93 16.29
C SER A 332 -5.21 -20.82 15.79
N ILE A 333 -4.87 -20.15 14.67
CA ILE A 333 -5.63 -18.98 14.19
C ILE A 333 -6.61 -19.37 13.07
N ASP A 334 -7.90 -19.06 13.29
CA ASP A 334 -8.97 -19.18 12.31
C ASP A 334 -9.04 -17.92 11.45
N ARG A 335 -8.33 -17.93 10.32
CA ARG A 335 -8.25 -16.84 9.35
C ARG A 335 -9.59 -16.60 8.65
N ALA A 336 -10.35 -17.68 8.40
CA ALA A 336 -11.65 -17.59 7.74
C ALA A 336 -12.69 -16.88 8.63
N ALA A 337 -12.67 -17.16 9.94
CA ALA A 337 -13.52 -16.45 10.89
C ALA A 337 -13.15 -14.94 10.95
N ILE A 338 -11.86 -14.59 10.95
CA ILE A 338 -11.42 -13.19 10.93
C ILE A 338 -11.91 -12.49 9.65
N ALA A 339 -11.67 -13.09 8.48
CA ALA A 339 -12.09 -12.55 7.19
C ALA A 339 -13.61 -12.31 7.15
N LYS A 340 -14.40 -13.26 7.63
CA LYS A 340 -15.86 -13.20 7.62
C LYS A 340 -16.43 -12.27 8.68
N ASP A 341 -16.02 -12.43 9.95
CA ASP A 341 -16.73 -11.80 11.07
C ASP A 341 -16.25 -10.37 11.34
N ILE A 342 -14.97 -10.07 11.03
CA ILE A 342 -14.38 -8.73 11.17
C ILE A 342 -14.45 -7.96 9.85
N TYR A 343 -14.02 -8.60 8.75
CA TYR A 343 -13.84 -7.93 7.47
C TYR A 343 -14.99 -8.12 6.47
N ARG A 344 -16.03 -8.89 6.82
CA ARG A 344 -17.22 -9.08 5.97
C ARG A 344 -16.86 -9.52 4.54
N ASP A 345 -15.87 -10.40 4.43
CA ASP A 345 -15.32 -10.93 3.18
C ASP A 345 -14.66 -9.88 2.24
N THR A 346 -14.33 -8.66 2.77
CA THR A 346 -13.47 -7.70 2.05
C THR A 346 -11.98 -8.08 2.10
N PHE A 347 -11.65 -9.08 2.91
CA PHE A 347 -10.39 -9.82 2.92
C PHE A 347 -10.65 -11.30 2.75
N ALA A 348 -9.66 -12.03 2.26
CA ALA A 348 -9.64 -13.48 2.22
C ALA A 348 -8.54 -14.03 3.15
N PRO A 349 -8.65 -15.29 3.63
CA PRO A 349 -7.54 -15.96 4.30
C PRO A 349 -6.28 -15.97 3.44
N LEU A 350 -5.11 -15.82 4.07
CA LEU A 350 -3.81 -15.95 3.45
C LEU A 350 -3.00 -17.03 4.18
N TYR A 351 -2.44 -17.97 3.42
CA TYR A 351 -1.73 -19.14 3.96
C TYR A 351 -0.26 -19.19 3.54
N SER A 352 0.23 -18.13 2.90
CA SER A 352 1.61 -17.95 2.48
C SER A 352 2.01 -16.48 2.54
N ALA A 353 3.30 -16.18 2.30
CA ALA A 353 3.76 -14.81 2.11
C ALA A 353 3.22 -14.20 0.81
N ILE A 354 3.06 -15.02 -0.24
CA ILE A 354 2.64 -14.61 -1.58
C ILE A 354 1.12 -14.70 -1.71
N PRO A 355 0.41 -13.62 -2.14
CA PRO A 355 -1.04 -13.66 -2.40
C PRO A 355 -1.42 -14.60 -3.54
N ASP A 356 -2.64 -15.18 -3.47
CA ASP A 356 -3.15 -16.20 -4.43
C ASP A 356 -3.16 -15.74 -5.88
N ALA A 357 -3.27 -14.45 -6.16
CA ALA A 357 -3.30 -13.91 -7.52
C ALA A 357 -1.91 -13.88 -8.19
N MET A 358 -0.83 -14.14 -7.45
CA MET A 358 0.54 -14.10 -7.97
C MET A 358 0.97 -15.47 -8.50
N ILE A 359 1.85 -15.47 -9.50
CA ILE A 359 2.47 -16.70 -10.00
C ILE A 359 3.23 -17.41 -8.88
N GLY A 360 3.24 -18.75 -8.90
CA GLY A 360 3.95 -19.57 -7.91
C GLY A 360 3.37 -19.51 -6.49
N ALA A 361 2.19 -18.90 -6.27
CA ALA A 361 1.53 -18.89 -4.97
C ALA A 361 1.15 -20.31 -4.52
N THR A 362 1.40 -20.62 -3.24
CA THR A 362 1.08 -21.90 -2.60
C THR A 362 0.45 -21.68 -1.22
N GLU A 363 -0.04 -22.73 -0.57
CA GLU A 363 -0.70 -22.64 0.75
C GLU A 363 0.03 -23.44 1.85
N PRO A 364 1.36 -23.34 2.03
CA PRO A 364 2.11 -24.25 2.89
C PRO A 364 1.71 -24.17 4.37
N VAL A 365 1.31 -23.02 4.88
CA VAL A 365 0.81 -22.88 6.26
C VAL A 365 -0.45 -23.71 6.49
N LYS A 366 -1.35 -23.74 5.50
CA LYS A 366 -2.57 -24.54 5.55
C LYS A 366 -2.24 -26.03 5.53
N ASP A 367 -1.39 -26.45 4.61
CA ASP A 367 -1.02 -27.85 4.44
C ASP A 367 -0.25 -28.40 5.65
N MET A 368 0.61 -27.60 6.26
CA MET A 368 1.43 -28.01 7.38
C MET A 368 0.71 -27.97 8.73
N TYR A 369 -0.15 -26.96 8.97
CA TYR A 369 -0.60 -26.63 10.32
C TYR A 369 -2.10 -26.66 10.55
N LEU A 370 -2.92 -26.62 9.50
CA LEU A 370 -4.36 -26.45 9.62
C LEU A 370 -5.10 -27.73 9.27
N THR A 371 -6.39 -27.75 9.58
CA THR A 371 -7.30 -28.80 9.09
C THR A 371 -7.50 -28.67 7.58
N SER A 372 -7.97 -29.72 6.93
CA SER A 372 -8.11 -29.76 5.46
C SER A 372 -9.04 -28.68 4.89
N ASP A 373 -9.91 -28.10 5.69
CA ASP A 373 -10.78 -26.97 5.35
C ASP A 373 -10.19 -25.59 5.70
N GLY A 374 -8.94 -25.58 6.19
CA GLY A 374 -8.21 -24.35 6.55
C GLY A 374 -8.53 -23.79 7.93
N GLY A 375 -9.29 -24.53 8.74
CA GLY A 375 -9.57 -24.16 10.13
C GLY A 375 -8.40 -24.50 11.07
N PRO A 376 -8.42 -23.98 12.32
CA PRO A 376 -7.37 -24.24 13.29
C PRO A 376 -7.30 -25.72 13.69
N ASP A 377 -6.07 -26.23 13.90
CA ASP A 377 -5.80 -27.57 14.42
C ASP A 377 -5.12 -27.48 15.80
N VAL A 378 -5.96 -27.37 16.83
CA VAL A 378 -5.50 -27.21 18.23
C VAL A 378 -4.75 -28.45 18.73
N ASP A 379 -5.14 -29.65 18.28
CA ASP A 379 -4.45 -30.89 18.66
C ASP A 379 -3.02 -30.92 18.10
N LYS A 380 -2.86 -30.44 16.86
CA LYS A 380 -1.54 -30.26 16.24
C LYS A 380 -0.71 -29.19 16.93
N ALA A 381 -1.29 -28.03 17.24
CA ALA A 381 -0.62 -26.98 18.00
C ALA A 381 -0.07 -27.50 19.33
N LYS A 382 -0.90 -28.25 20.05
CA LYS A 382 -0.52 -28.88 21.30
C LYS A 382 0.63 -29.89 21.12
N GLN A 383 0.53 -30.74 20.10
CA GLN A 383 1.56 -31.74 19.81
C GLN A 383 2.92 -31.08 19.51
N ILE A 384 2.93 -30.00 18.71
CA ILE A 384 4.14 -29.24 18.39
C ILE A 384 4.83 -28.73 19.66
N LEU A 385 4.06 -28.13 20.59
CA LEU A 385 4.60 -27.61 21.85
C LEU A 385 5.12 -28.76 22.76
N GLU A 386 4.37 -29.86 22.87
CA GLU A 386 4.77 -31.02 23.67
C GLU A 386 6.07 -31.68 23.14
N ASP A 387 6.21 -31.80 21.81
CA ASP A 387 7.40 -32.36 21.16
C ASP A 387 8.66 -31.50 21.41
N ALA A 388 8.48 -30.17 21.51
CA ALA A 388 9.52 -29.21 21.90
C ALA A 388 9.75 -29.16 23.43
N GLY A 389 9.01 -29.97 24.23
CA GLY A 389 9.12 -29.98 25.68
C GLY A 389 8.49 -28.77 26.38
N ILE A 390 7.57 -28.08 25.72
CA ILE A 390 6.79 -26.95 26.28
C ILE A 390 5.47 -27.52 26.81
N THR A 391 5.34 -27.58 28.14
CA THR A 391 4.16 -28.15 28.83
C THR A 391 3.35 -27.09 29.58
N GLU A 392 3.91 -25.91 29.78
CA GLU A 392 3.26 -24.80 30.43
C GLU A 392 2.65 -23.86 29.38
N THR A 393 1.62 -23.10 29.79
CA THR A 393 1.02 -22.07 28.94
C THR A 393 2.03 -21.01 28.58
N VAL A 394 2.16 -20.68 27.29
CA VAL A 394 3.09 -19.68 26.77
C VAL A 394 2.44 -18.30 26.80
N ASN A 395 3.15 -17.30 27.34
CA ASN A 395 2.68 -15.91 27.30
C ASN A 395 3.16 -15.21 26.03
N LEU A 396 2.23 -14.66 25.24
CA LEU A 396 2.49 -13.90 24.01
C LEU A 396 2.24 -12.41 24.28
N ALA A 397 3.28 -11.59 24.16
CA ALA A 397 3.13 -10.13 24.11
C ALA A 397 2.88 -9.70 22.67
N LEU A 398 1.63 -9.36 22.35
CA LEU A 398 1.16 -9.08 20.99
C LEU A 398 0.80 -7.61 20.86
N GLN A 399 1.41 -6.94 19.88
CA GLN A 399 1.22 -5.52 19.62
C GLN A 399 0.49 -5.31 18.29
N TYR A 400 -0.50 -4.38 18.27
CA TYR A 400 -1.16 -3.96 17.04
C TYR A 400 -1.17 -2.44 16.91
N ASN A 401 -1.49 -1.98 15.70
CA ASN A 401 -1.61 -0.57 15.37
C ASN A 401 -3.09 -0.21 15.14
N PRO A 402 -3.65 0.81 15.83
CA PRO A 402 -5.07 1.12 15.77
C PRO A 402 -5.47 2.09 14.64
N ASP A 403 -4.52 2.78 14.02
CA ASP A 403 -4.78 3.92 13.13
C ASP A 403 -4.25 3.76 11.69
N HIS A 404 -3.29 2.90 11.41
CA HIS A 404 -2.70 2.76 10.07
C HIS A 404 -3.44 1.73 9.20
N TYR A 405 -3.76 0.56 9.77
CA TYR A 405 -4.38 -0.55 9.03
C TYR A 405 -5.91 -0.53 9.06
N GLY A 406 -6.49 0.58 9.48
CA GLY A 406 -7.92 0.81 9.50
C GLY A 406 -8.57 0.50 10.85
N PRO A 407 -9.85 0.89 11.00
CA PRO A 407 -10.57 0.85 12.29
C PRO A 407 -10.83 -0.56 12.81
N SER A 408 -10.77 -1.58 11.94
CA SER A 408 -11.02 -2.97 12.32
C SER A 408 -9.84 -3.67 13.01
N SER A 409 -8.64 -3.08 13.03
CA SER A 409 -7.43 -3.69 13.63
C SER A 409 -7.63 -4.07 15.10
N GLY A 410 -8.34 -3.24 15.88
CA GLY A 410 -8.63 -3.55 17.28
C GLY A 410 -9.48 -4.80 17.46
N ASP A 411 -10.51 -4.96 16.65
CA ASP A 411 -11.41 -6.11 16.68
C ASP A 411 -10.73 -7.37 16.13
N GLU A 412 -9.93 -7.24 15.06
CA GLU A 412 -9.10 -8.31 14.50
C GLU A 412 -8.18 -8.91 15.57
N TYR A 413 -7.39 -8.06 16.24
CA TYR A 413 -6.42 -8.51 17.23
C TYR A 413 -7.07 -8.98 18.55
N ALA A 414 -8.25 -8.45 18.92
CA ALA A 414 -9.05 -8.98 20.01
C ALA A 414 -9.56 -10.39 19.69
N MET A 415 -9.96 -10.66 18.45
CA MET A 415 -10.38 -11.98 17.99
C MET A 415 -9.20 -12.97 17.98
N ILE A 416 -8.04 -12.57 17.44
CA ILE A 416 -6.81 -13.37 17.46
C ILE A 416 -6.44 -13.75 18.89
N ARG A 417 -6.48 -12.79 19.85
CA ARG A 417 -6.26 -13.08 21.25
C ARG A 417 -7.23 -14.15 21.78
N SER A 418 -8.53 -13.99 21.51
CA SER A 418 -9.54 -14.96 21.97
C SER A 418 -9.27 -16.35 21.40
N GLN A 419 -9.00 -16.47 20.12
CA GLN A 419 -8.69 -17.74 19.46
C GLN A 419 -7.47 -18.43 20.09
N LEU A 420 -6.39 -17.69 20.35
CA LEU A 420 -5.17 -18.22 20.97
C LEU A 420 -5.43 -18.67 22.43
N GLU A 421 -6.12 -17.85 23.24
CA GLU A 421 -6.44 -18.15 24.64
C GLU A 421 -7.42 -19.33 24.77
N ASP A 422 -8.40 -19.45 23.86
CA ASP A 422 -9.37 -20.54 23.85
C ASP A 422 -8.76 -21.93 23.62
N THR A 423 -7.56 -22.00 23.03
CA THR A 423 -6.78 -23.25 22.94
C THR A 423 -6.32 -23.77 24.30
N GLY A 424 -6.18 -22.88 25.30
CA GLY A 424 -5.56 -23.17 26.59
C GLY A 424 -4.02 -23.30 26.52
N LEU A 425 -3.41 -23.13 25.36
CA LEU A 425 -1.96 -23.21 25.14
C LEU A 425 -1.26 -21.88 25.37
N PHE A 426 -2.00 -20.77 25.23
CA PHE A 426 -1.46 -19.41 25.28
C PHE A 426 -2.21 -18.51 26.25
N THR A 427 -1.52 -17.50 26.75
CA THR A 427 -2.08 -16.26 27.30
C THR A 427 -1.55 -15.10 26.47
N VAL A 428 -2.39 -14.07 26.21
CA VAL A 428 -2.01 -12.99 25.32
C VAL A 428 -2.11 -11.64 26.02
N ASP A 429 -0.97 -10.98 26.18
CA ASP A 429 -0.90 -9.57 26.58
C ASP A 429 -1.00 -8.71 25.32
N LEU A 430 -2.23 -8.26 25.02
CA LEU A 430 -2.54 -7.48 23.82
C LEU A 430 -2.45 -5.99 24.12
N GLN A 431 -1.60 -5.28 23.36
CA GLN A 431 -1.39 -3.84 23.48
C GLN A 431 -1.45 -3.15 22.11
N SER A 432 -1.59 -1.82 22.12
CA SER A 432 -1.62 -1.01 20.90
C SER A 432 -0.75 0.24 21.02
N THR A 433 -0.19 0.68 19.90
CA THR A 433 0.60 1.92 19.78
C THR A 433 0.26 2.60 18.45
N GLU A 434 0.13 3.93 18.48
CA GLU A 434 -0.09 4.74 17.28
C GLU A 434 1.08 4.63 16.28
N TRP A 435 0.79 4.72 14.99
CA TRP A 435 1.71 4.37 13.90
C TRP A 435 3.09 5.05 13.96
N VAL A 436 3.13 6.34 14.21
CA VAL A 436 4.41 7.09 14.22
C VAL A 436 5.38 6.59 15.30
N GLN A 437 4.84 6.20 16.47
CA GLN A 437 5.65 5.62 17.55
C GLN A 437 5.91 4.13 17.28
N TYR A 438 4.90 3.43 16.76
CA TYR A 438 4.98 2.02 16.38
C TYR A 438 6.14 1.71 15.44
N GLN A 439 6.31 2.50 14.39
CA GLN A 439 7.41 2.36 13.43
C GLN A 439 8.79 2.51 14.06
N LYS A 440 8.92 3.35 15.08
CA LYS A 440 10.19 3.54 15.80
C LYS A 440 10.50 2.37 16.73
N ASP A 441 9.47 1.87 17.41
CA ASP A 441 9.61 0.86 18.45
C ASP A 441 9.85 -0.54 17.86
N ARG A 442 9.17 -0.89 16.75
CA ARG A 442 9.27 -2.21 16.14
C ARG A 442 10.69 -2.61 15.71
N VAL A 443 11.50 -1.65 15.28
CA VAL A 443 12.90 -1.87 14.86
C VAL A 443 13.90 -1.74 16.00
N GLN A 444 13.43 -1.58 17.25
CA GLN A 444 14.25 -1.48 18.45
C GLN A 444 13.99 -2.63 19.44
N ASP A 445 13.50 -3.75 18.97
CA ASP A 445 13.18 -4.95 19.75
C ASP A 445 12.14 -4.73 20.89
N VAL A 446 11.29 -3.71 20.76
CA VAL A 446 10.27 -3.41 21.78
C VAL A 446 9.14 -4.43 21.75
N TYR A 447 8.79 -4.92 20.55
CA TYR A 447 7.62 -5.79 20.35
C TYR A 447 8.05 -7.23 20.03
N PRO A 448 7.73 -8.20 20.90
CA PRO A 448 7.99 -9.63 20.63
C PRO A 448 7.20 -10.19 19.46
N LEU A 449 5.90 -9.87 19.38
CA LEU A 449 5.00 -10.20 18.28
C LEU A 449 4.25 -8.93 17.88
N TYR A 450 4.14 -8.64 16.58
CA TYR A 450 3.49 -7.39 16.17
C TYR A 450 2.83 -7.47 14.79
N GLN A 451 1.78 -6.65 14.61
CA GLN A 451 1.05 -6.47 13.35
C GLN A 451 1.91 -5.76 12.31
N LEU A 452 1.93 -6.27 11.08
CA LEU A 452 2.26 -5.49 9.89
C LEU A 452 1.35 -5.90 8.72
N GLY A 453 1.42 -5.12 7.67
CA GLY A 453 0.85 -5.41 6.36
C GLY A 453 1.79 -4.91 5.27
N TRP A 454 1.49 -5.27 4.05
CA TRP A 454 2.22 -4.83 2.87
C TRP A 454 1.27 -4.47 1.74
N PHE A 455 1.58 -3.37 1.07
CA PHE A 455 1.00 -2.99 -0.21
C PHE A 455 2.12 -3.14 -1.23
N PRO A 456 1.99 -4.01 -2.23
CA PRO A 456 3.10 -4.28 -3.14
C PRO A 456 3.45 -3.06 -3.99
N ASP A 457 4.75 -2.85 -4.17
CA ASP A 457 5.28 -1.78 -5.02
C ASP A 457 5.08 -2.08 -6.50
N PHE A 458 5.11 -3.37 -6.83
CA PHE A 458 4.90 -3.91 -8.18
C PHE A 458 4.35 -5.34 -8.11
N SER A 459 3.73 -5.78 -9.20
CA SER A 459 3.07 -7.07 -9.29
C SER A 459 4.06 -8.19 -9.64
N ASP A 460 4.88 -8.59 -8.67
CA ASP A 460 5.78 -9.74 -8.76
C ASP A 460 5.88 -10.45 -7.39
N PRO A 461 5.93 -11.79 -7.35
CA PRO A 461 6.09 -12.55 -6.10
C PRO A 461 7.29 -12.12 -5.25
N ASP A 462 8.38 -11.67 -5.89
CA ASP A 462 9.59 -11.22 -5.19
C ASP A 462 9.32 -10.04 -4.26
N ASN A 463 8.36 -9.18 -4.59
CA ASN A 463 7.97 -8.05 -3.74
C ASN A 463 7.37 -8.48 -2.39
N PHE A 464 7.01 -9.76 -2.25
CA PHE A 464 6.55 -10.38 -1.01
C PHE A 464 7.62 -11.26 -0.34
N LEU A 465 8.80 -11.42 -0.94
CA LEU A 465 9.89 -12.26 -0.45
C LEU A 465 11.14 -11.46 -0.08
N THR A 466 11.75 -10.79 -1.04
CA THR A 466 13.02 -10.06 -0.83
C THR A 466 12.95 -9.05 0.31
N PRO A 467 11.91 -8.20 0.46
CA PRO A 467 11.86 -7.24 1.54
C PRO A 467 11.75 -7.84 2.94
N PHE A 468 11.31 -9.11 3.07
CA PHE A 468 10.91 -9.70 4.35
C PHE A 468 11.79 -10.85 4.83
N PHE A 469 12.40 -11.61 3.90
CA PHE A 469 13.02 -12.88 4.23
C PHE A 469 14.49 -12.98 3.81
N THR A 470 15.05 -11.94 3.20
CA THR A 470 16.48 -11.85 2.98
C THR A 470 17.20 -11.33 4.23
N LYS A 471 18.51 -11.50 4.27
CA LYS A 471 19.34 -10.96 5.34
C LYS A 471 19.22 -9.43 5.42
N ASP A 472 19.19 -8.86 6.62
CA ASP A 472 19.00 -7.43 6.87
C ASP A 472 17.70 -6.86 6.28
N ASN A 473 16.62 -7.66 6.31
CA ASN A 473 15.31 -7.34 5.74
C ASN A 473 14.63 -6.12 6.38
N PHE A 474 13.63 -5.59 5.69
CA PHE A 474 12.82 -4.43 6.13
C PHE A 474 12.16 -4.61 7.50
N LEU A 475 11.84 -5.83 7.91
CA LEU A 475 11.17 -6.07 9.19
C LEU A 475 12.08 -5.75 10.39
N GLY A 476 13.40 -5.92 10.25
CA GLY A 476 14.35 -5.76 11.34
C GLY A 476 14.09 -6.75 12.49
N ASN A 477 13.48 -7.91 12.20
CA ASN A 477 13.05 -8.89 13.17
C ASN A 477 14.10 -9.95 13.50
N HIS A 478 15.33 -9.79 12.98
CA HIS A 478 16.49 -10.68 13.16
C HIS A 478 16.32 -12.09 12.56
N PHE A 479 15.43 -12.26 11.58
CA PHE A 479 15.38 -13.46 10.79
C PHE A 479 16.65 -13.55 9.92
N ASP A 480 17.38 -14.65 10.01
CA ASP A 480 18.61 -14.92 9.24
C ASP A 480 18.61 -16.40 8.85
N ASN A 481 18.34 -16.69 7.57
CA ASN A 481 18.32 -18.03 7.02
C ASN A 481 19.01 -18.01 5.65
N ASP A 482 20.24 -18.55 5.59
CA ASP A 482 21.06 -18.56 4.37
C ASP A 482 20.42 -19.34 3.22
N GLU A 483 19.60 -20.37 3.50
CA GLU A 483 18.94 -21.20 2.49
C GLU A 483 17.74 -20.46 1.89
N ALA A 484 16.95 -19.77 2.73
CA ALA A 484 15.87 -18.89 2.27
C ALA A 484 16.41 -17.75 1.41
N ASP A 485 17.47 -17.06 1.87
CA ASP A 485 18.13 -15.98 1.11
C ASP A 485 18.64 -16.48 -0.26
N ALA A 486 19.22 -17.69 -0.31
CA ALA A 486 19.69 -18.28 -1.57
C ALA A 486 18.53 -18.59 -2.54
N LEU A 487 17.43 -19.18 -2.08
CA LEU A 487 16.25 -19.45 -2.91
C LEU A 487 15.61 -18.18 -3.45
N ILE A 488 15.44 -17.17 -2.60
CA ILE A 488 14.87 -15.88 -2.97
C ILE A 488 15.73 -15.20 -4.03
N ARG A 489 17.04 -15.15 -3.85
CA ARG A 489 17.96 -14.57 -4.86
C ARG A 489 18.00 -15.37 -6.16
N GLN A 490 17.90 -16.70 -6.09
CA GLN A 490 17.90 -17.53 -7.27
C GLN A 490 16.63 -17.35 -8.09
N GLN A 491 15.42 -17.34 -7.47
CA GLN A 491 14.18 -17.14 -8.20
C GLN A 491 14.15 -15.79 -8.92
N ALA A 492 14.71 -14.72 -8.31
CA ALA A 492 14.75 -13.38 -8.89
C ALA A 492 15.56 -13.28 -10.19
N VAL A 493 16.42 -14.25 -10.48
CA VAL A 493 17.26 -14.28 -11.69
C VAL A 493 16.97 -15.47 -12.62
N THR A 494 15.93 -16.26 -12.32
CA THR A 494 15.57 -17.44 -13.10
C THR A 494 14.59 -17.06 -14.22
N GLU A 495 15.03 -17.19 -15.48
CA GLU A 495 14.26 -16.82 -16.68
C GLU A 495 13.17 -17.86 -17.02
N ASP A 496 13.40 -19.15 -16.73
CA ASP A 496 12.39 -20.18 -16.96
C ASP A 496 11.28 -20.09 -15.91
N GLN A 497 10.08 -19.77 -16.37
CA GLN A 497 8.95 -19.55 -15.47
C GLN A 497 8.62 -20.78 -14.61
N ALA A 498 8.69 -22.00 -15.18
CA ALA A 498 8.36 -23.20 -14.43
C ALA A 498 9.42 -23.50 -13.35
N GLU A 499 10.70 -23.27 -13.64
CA GLU A 499 11.77 -23.35 -12.66
C GLU A 499 11.63 -22.27 -11.58
N ARG A 500 11.26 -21.05 -11.97
CA ARG A 500 11.01 -19.95 -11.04
C ARG A 500 9.84 -20.26 -10.09
N GLU A 501 8.72 -20.78 -10.61
CA GLU A 501 7.58 -21.21 -9.79
C GLU A 501 7.96 -22.33 -8.80
N GLU A 502 8.82 -23.27 -9.19
CA GLU A 502 9.33 -24.31 -8.27
C GLU A 502 10.17 -23.69 -7.14
N LEU A 503 11.06 -22.74 -7.44
CA LEU A 503 11.87 -22.03 -6.45
C LEU A 503 11.00 -21.18 -5.51
N LEU A 504 9.97 -20.50 -6.04
CA LEU A 504 8.98 -19.76 -5.23
C LEU A 504 8.23 -20.70 -4.28
N GLY A 505 7.84 -21.89 -4.75
CA GLY A 505 7.21 -22.92 -3.92
C GLY A 505 8.12 -23.36 -2.77
N GLN A 506 9.38 -23.71 -3.07
CA GLN A 506 10.38 -24.10 -2.08
C GLN A 506 10.64 -23.01 -1.03
N ALA A 507 10.74 -21.73 -1.46
CA ALA A 507 10.91 -20.62 -0.55
C ALA A 507 9.71 -20.48 0.41
N GLN A 508 8.47 -20.58 -0.10
CA GLN A 508 7.27 -20.51 0.71
C GLN A 508 7.14 -21.66 1.71
N GLU A 509 7.50 -22.90 1.31
CA GLU A 509 7.54 -24.05 2.22
C GLU A 509 8.52 -23.81 3.37
N MET A 510 9.74 -23.35 3.06
CA MET A 510 10.75 -23.05 4.07
C MET A 510 10.30 -21.96 5.04
N MET A 511 9.63 -20.91 4.54
CA MET A 511 9.08 -19.84 5.40
C MET A 511 7.94 -20.35 6.29
N ALA A 512 7.19 -21.35 5.85
CA ALA A 512 6.18 -21.98 6.68
C ALA A 512 6.79 -22.92 7.73
N GLU A 513 7.91 -23.60 7.42
CA GLU A 513 8.64 -24.42 8.39
C GLU A 513 9.32 -23.57 9.48
N GLU A 514 9.84 -22.39 9.09
CA GLU A 514 10.52 -21.44 9.98
C GLU A 514 9.78 -20.08 9.98
N PRO A 515 8.57 -19.98 10.54
CA PRO A 515 7.75 -18.78 10.38
C PRO A 515 8.39 -17.55 11.04
N SER A 516 8.96 -16.63 10.26
CA SER A 516 9.36 -15.29 10.75
C SER A 516 8.20 -14.31 10.69
N THR A 517 7.26 -14.56 9.80
CA THR A 517 5.96 -13.91 9.73
C THR A 517 4.83 -14.94 9.70
N MET A 518 3.67 -14.54 10.20
CA MET A 518 2.45 -15.34 10.17
C MET A 518 1.45 -14.69 9.22
N PRO A 519 1.29 -15.19 7.99
CA PRO A 519 0.27 -14.71 7.08
C PRO A 519 -1.13 -14.88 7.67
N LEU A 520 -1.94 -13.84 7.58
CA LEU A 520 -3.31 -13.82 8.09
C LEU A 520 -4.33 -13.65 6.99
N LEU A 521 -4.27 -12.53 6.28
CA LEU A 521 -5.29 -12.09 5.34
C LEU A 521 -4.67 -11.44 4.12
N GLN A 522 -5.36 -11.56 2.98
CA GLN A 522 -5.11 -10.78 1.77
C GLN A 522 -6.34 -9.92 1.47
N GLY A 523 -6.10 -8.63 1.15
CA GLY A 523 -7.16 -7.68 0.86
C GLY A 523 -7.81 -7.97 -0.49
N ARG A 524 -9.10 -7.66 -0.60
CA ARG A 524 -9.82 -7.58 -1.87
C ARG A 524 -10.18 -6.12 -2.08
N PRO A 525 -9.48 -5.37 -2.97
CA PRO A 525 -9.84 -3.99 -3.22
C PRO A 525 -11.29 -3.90 -3.67
N VAL A 526 -12.00 -2.93 -3.11
CA VAL A 526 -13.43 -2.76 -3.37
C VAL A 526 -13.65 -1.41 -4.04
N ALA A 527 -14.30 -1.43 -5.20
CA ALA A 527 -14.79 -0.24 -5.88
C ALA A 527 -16.33 -0.21 -5.84
N PHE A 528 -16.89 0.97 -5.91
CA PHE A 528 -18.34 1.23 -5.85
C PHE A 528 -18.76 1.99 -7.09
N ARG A 529 -19.92 1.66 -7.64
CA ARG A 529 -20.51 2.32 -8.80
C ARG A 529 -22.01 2.54 -8.61
#